data_b5c64c774f66bd538b753db283bf7a0e
#
_entry.id   b5c64c774f66bd538b753db283bf7a0e
#
_cell.length_a   1.000
_cell.length_b   1.000
_cell.length_c   1.000
_cell.angle_alpha   90.00
_cell.angle_beta   90.00
_cell.angle_gamma   90.00
#
_symmetry.space_group_name_H-M   'P 1'
#
loop_
_entity.id
_entity.type
_entity.pdbx_description
1 polymer ?
#
loop_
_entity_poly.entity_id
_entity_poly.type
_entity_poly.pdbx_seq_one_letter_code
_entity_poly.pdbx_strand_id
1 'polypeptide(L)'
;MRQAKATIKFRSRKAFFMAVIRSVISTLSNDGKEAMGPDILMYHYPDNSILSGTLLTVESNHFAVLKSRGAVLDVYETGQYPIQTPDKPLLGSFTQAFFGGQSPWQYEVLYVNRTKMVVKTSGMALSREMAEMSYEVDYYFHVAKKEDALALVTHMPQTGHFVTTAQVNTYAGPVVEQAINQIVQLTPLESVNEKINDITQLVHDHLQQFLTVFGITLDTVKVLIFPKDERMRQLISLKAFGLSELDAVRYYAAILMAERGVISAPNMALGVPFNIGGVPQVQLQVDPGVGSVIPKTVAPKSPPRIPPSNPMMEQDDSDPEQ
;
A
#
# COMPACT_ATOMS: atom_id res chain seq x y z
N MET A 1 91.73 41.00 5.02
CA MET A 1 91.04 39.64 5.13
C MET A 1 89.63 39.80 5.65
N ARG A 2 88.69 39.81 4.80
CA ARG A 2 87.19 39.78 5.18
C ARG A 2 86.56 38.56 4.55
N GLN A 3 86.19 37.61 5.35
CA GLN A 3 85.46 36.45 4.93
C GLN A 3 83.96 36.83 4.71
N ALA A 4 83.53 36.65 3.49
CA ALA A 4 82.09 36.76 3.16
C ALA A 4 81.38 35.44 3.51
N LYS A 5 80.49 35.49 4.49
CA LYS A 5 79.58 34.40 4.81
C LYS A 5 78.43 34.44 3.81
N ALA A 6 78.38 33.49 2.92
CA ALA A 6 77.23 33.23 2.05
C ALA A 6 76.12 32.58 2.86
N THR A 7 75.04 33.29 3.12
CA THR A 7 73.86 32.78 3.77
C THR A 7 72.96 32.16 2.68
N ILE A 8 72.95 30.84 2.60
CA ILE A 8 72.04 30.08 1.73
C ILE A 8 70.66 30.16 2.37
N LYS A 9 69.77 30.96 1.82
CA LYS A 9 68.35 30.97 2.17
C LYS A 9 67.71 29.71 1.61
N PHE A 10 67.47 28.73 2.45
CA PHE A 10 66.59 27.58 2.15
C PHE A 10 65.18 28.12 2.00
N ARG A 11 64.78 28.27 0.74
CA ARG A 11 63.37 28.57 0.38
C ARG A 11 62.57 27.32 0.58
N SER A 12 61.97 27.20 1.76
CA SER A 12 60.95 26.17 2.06
C SER A 12 59.89 26.21 0.96
N ARG A 13 59.92 25.25 0.07
CA ARG A 13 58.80 24.93 -0.79
C ARG A 13 57.71 24.32 0.12
N LYS A 14 56.87 25.18 0.68
CA LYS A 14 55.54 24.72 1.13
C LYS A 14 54.89 24.14 -0.10
N ALA A 15 54.91 22.82 -0.20
CA ALA A 15 54.04 22.10 -1.08
C ALA A 15 52.63 22.50 -0.67
N PHE A 16 52.02 23.32 -1.49
CA PHE A 16 50.60 23.62 -1.41
C PHE A 16 49.88 22.34 -1.83
N PHE A 17 49.69 21.44 -0.86
CA PHE A 17 48.68 20.37 -1.00
C PHE A 17 47.34 21.08 -1.04
N MET A 18 46.92 21.48 -2.25
CA MET A 18 45.50 21.71 -2.48
C MET A 18 44.81 20.40 -2.14
N ALA A 19 44.21 20.33 -0.95
CA ALA A 19 43.24 19.33 -0.66
C ALA A 19 42.11 19.55 -1.68
N VAL A 20 42.07 18.72 -2.70
CA VAL A 20 40.93 18.65 -3.61
C VAL A 20 39.80 18.18 -2.73
N ILE A 21 38.97 19.12 -2.31
CA ILE A 21 37.72 18.81 -1.61
C ILE A 21 36.90 18.07 -2.64
N ARG A 22 36.94 16.74 -2.57
CA ARG A 22 36.06 15.88 -3.37
C ARG A 22 34.67 16.06 -2.80
N SER A 23 33.78 16.63 -3.56
CA SER A 23 32.37 16.61 -3.21
C SER A 23 31.89 15.16 -3.19
N VAL A 24 31.08 14.81 -2.21
CA VAL A 24 30.47 13.48 -2.11
C VAL A 24 29.01 13.66 -2.44
N ILE A 25 28.53 12.86 -3.37
CA ILE A 25 27.09 12.75 -3.71
C ILE A 25 26.55 11.51 -3.03
N SER A 26 25.52 11.69 -2.23
CA SER A 26 24.85 10.64 -1.47
C SER A 26 23.38 10.98 -1.29
N THR A 27 22.57 9.98 -1.00
CA THR A 27 21.19 10.15 -0.51
C THR A 27 21.15 10.66 0.93
N LEU A 28 22.27 10.53 1.66
CA LEU A 28 22.42 11.07 3.01
C LEU A 28 22.79 12.56 2.94
N SER A 29 21.98 13.41 3.54
CA SER A 29 22.31 14.80 3.76
C SER A 29 23.45 14.93 4.77
N ASN A 30 24.14 16.08 4.78
CA ASN A 30 25.19 16.40 5.77
C ASN A 30 24.69 16.32 7.23
N ASP A 31 23.40 16.45 7.45
CA ASP A 31 22.74 16.30 8.76
C ASP A 31 22.42 14.85 9.14
N GLY A 32 22.86 13.88 8.35
CA GLY A 32 22.60 12.45 8.54
C GLY A 32 21.16 12.02 8.23
N LYS A 33 20.36 12.92 7.65
CA LYS A 33 19.00 12.57 7.19
C LYS A 33 19.05 11.98 5.78
N GLU A 34 18.35 10.87 5.61
CA GLU A 34 18.18 10.27 4.30
C GLU A 34 17.17 11.08 3.48
N ALA A 35 17.54 11.42 2.24
CA ALA A 35 16.66 12.14 1.31
C ALA A 35 15.56 11.23 0.75
N MET A 36 15.81 9.92 0.71
CA MET A 36 14.88 8.93 0.19
C MET A 36 14.10 8.28 1.35
N GLY A 37 12.88 8.76 1.57
CA GLY A 37 11.92 8.12 2.48
C GLY A 37 11.32 6.84 1.91
N PRO A 38 10.52 6.11 2.72
CA PRO A 38 9.91 4.83 2.32
C PRO A 38 8.93 4.95 1.14
N ASP A 39 8.40 6.16 0.90
CA ASP A 39 7.44 6.43 -0.18
C ASP A 39 8.10 7.00 -1.43
N ILE A 40 9.42 7.21 -1.42
CA ILE A 40 10.15 7.78 -2.54
C ILE A 40 10.76 6.66 -3.36
N LEU A 41 10.27 6.49 -4.59
CA LEU A 41 10.78 5.51 -5.55
C LEU A 41 12.03 6.00 -6.27
N MET A 42 12.06 7.28 -6.62
CA MET A 42 13.20 7.88 -7.32
C MET A 42 13.46 9.29 -6.80
N TYR A 43 14.75 9.63 -6.68
CA TYR A 43 15.22 10.94 -6.25
C TYR A 43 16.24 11.49 -7.24
N HIS A 44 15.94 12.66 -7.77
CA HIS A 44 16.86 13.44 -8.60
C HIS A 44 17.70 14.35 -7.72
N TYR A 45 19.00 14.10 -7.66
CA TYR A 45 19.94 14.90 -6.89
C TYR A 45 19.95 16.34 -7.42
N PRO A 46 19.76 17.36 -6.55
CA PRO A 46 19.47 18.72 -7.00
C PRO A 46 20.67 19.48 -7.58
N ASP A 47 21.89 19.01 -7.37
CA ASP A 47 23.09 19.69 -7.85
C ASP A 47 23.52 19.14 -9.22
N ASN A 48 23.46 19.98 -10.24
CA ASN A 48 23.89 19.66 -11.61
C ASN A 48 25.35 20.08 -11.88
N SER A 49 26.03 20.69 -10.90
CA SER A 49 27.43 21.11 -11.01
C SER A 49 28.43 20.04 -10.58
N ILE A 50 28.16 18.79 -10.94
CA ILE A 50 28.97 17.65 -10.55
C ILE A 50 30.31 17.70 -11.31
N LEU A 51 31.41 17.82 -10.54
CA LEU A 51 32.76 17.92 -11.09
C LEU A 51 33.41 16.52 -11.24
N SER A 52 34.34 16.44 -12.17
CA SER A 52 35.20 15.24 -12.30
C SER A 52 35.94 14.98 -10.98
N GLY A 53 35.95 13.74 -10.52
CA GLY A 53 36.53 13.34 -9.25
C GLY A 53 35.60 13.42 -8.05
N THR A 54 34.35 13.85 -8.24
CA THR A 54 33.29 13.72 -7.25
C THR A 54 33.07 12.24 -6.93
N LEU A 55 32.89 11.92 -5.66
CA LEU A 55 32.62 10.56 -5.19
C LEU A 55 31.12 10.34 -5.12
N LEU A 56 30.62 9.40 -5.94
CA LEU A 56 29.24 8.94 -5.91
C LEU A 56 29.15 7.80 -4.90
N THR A 57 28.36 7.98 -3.85
CA THR A 57 28.05 6.93 -2.86
C THR A 57 26.66 6.39 -3.12
N VAL A 58 26.54 5.08 -3.25
CA VAL A 58 25.29 4.36 -3.47
C VAL A 58 25.06 3.39 -2.32
N GLU A 59 24.02 3.61 -1.57
CA GLU A 59 23.62 2.74 -0.45
C GLU A 59 23.11 1.38 -0.95
N SER A 60 23.08 0.37 -0.06
CA SER A 60 22.73 -1.02 -0.40
C SER A 60 21.33 -1.20 -0.94
N ASN A 61 20.44 -0.28 -0.60
CA ASN A 61 19.03 -0.28 -0.99
C ASN A 61 18.73 0.62 -2.19
N HIS A 62 19.75 1.13 -2.88
CA HIS A 62 19.58 2.02 -4.02
C HIS A 62 20.37 1.57 -5.25
N PHE A 63 19.90 2.03 -6.40
CA PHE A 63 20.71 2.20 -7.62
C PHE A 63 20.96 3.69 -7.82
N ALA A 64 22.06 4.04 -8.48
CA ALA A 64 22.29 5.40 -8.96
C ALA A 64 22.47 5.40 -10.48
N VAL A 65 21.67 6.19 -11.16
CA VAL A 65 21.74 6.37 -12.62
C VAL A 65 22.41 7.69 -12.91
N LEU A 66 23.55 7.64 -13.61
CA LEU A 66 24.28 8.82 -14.04
C LEU A 66 23.87 9.18 -15.46
N LYS A 67 23.40 10.42 -15.63
CA LYS A 67 23.04 11.00 -16.93
C LYS A 67 23.96 12.17 -17.27
N SER A 68 24.14 12.42 -18.53
CA SER A 68 24.77 13.64 -19.05
C SER A 68 24.08 14.07 -20.32
N ARG A 69 23.64 15.32 -20.35
CA ARG A 69 22.93 15.90 -21.50
C ARG A 69 21.74 15.06 -21.96
N GLY A 70 20.99 14.51 -21.01
CA GLY A 70 19.83 13.66 -21.27
C GLY A 70 20.15 12.21 -21.66
N ALA A 71 21.42 11.86 -21.91
CA ALA A 71 21.81 10.49 -22.16
C ALA A 71 22.24 9.78 -20.87
N VAL A 72 21.81 8.54 -20.66
CA VAL A 72 22.28 7.70 -19.56
C VAL A 72 23.70 7.22 -19.89
N LEU A 73 24.62 7.45 -18.96
CA LEU A 73 26.02 7.02 -19.07
C LEU A 73 26.22 5.66 -18.44
N ASP A 74 25.75 5.48 -17.20
CA ASP A 74 25.92 4.24 -16.45
C ASP A 74 24.89 4.10 -15.34
N VAL A 75 24.72 2.87 -14.81
CA VAL A 75 23.91 2.53 -13.66
C VAL A 75 24.77 1.85 -12.61
N TYR A 76 24.91 2.47 -11.45
CA TYR A 76 25.73 2.01 -10.34
C TYR A 76 24.91 1.27 -9.31
N GLU A 77 25.47 0.19 -8.79
CA GLU A 77 24.96 -0.52 -7.62
C GLU A 77 25.63 -0.01 -6.34
N THR A 78 25.40 -0.70 -5.25
CA THR A 78 25.98 -0.41 -3.94
C THR A 78 27.50 -0.22 -4.02
N GLY A 79 27.99 0.87 -3.47
CA GLY A 79 29.43 1.17 -3.43
C GLY A 79 29.76 2.63 -3.54
N GLN A 80 31.05 2.90 -3.70
CA GLN A 80 31.58 4.24 -3.91
C GLN A 80 32.33 4.30 -5.24
N TYR A 81 31.94 5.21 -6.08
CA TYR A 81 32.44 5.34 -7.44
C TYR A 81 32.95 6.75 -7.71
N PRO A 82 34.19 6.94 -8.12
CA PRO A 82 34.65 8.23 -8.60
C PRO A 82 34.00 8.53 -9.96
N ILE A 83 33.27 9.63 -10.06
CA ILE A 83 32.73 10.09 -11.33
C ILE A 83 33.90 10.59 -12.19
N GLN A 84 34.23 9.83 -13.22
CA GLN A 84 35.23 10.21 -14.20
C GLN A 84 34.51 10.84 -15.39
N THR A 85 34.78 12.12 -15.61
CA THR A 85 34.39 12.74 -16.87
C THR A 85 35.23 12.17 -18.01
N PRO A 86 34.67 11.89 -19.19
CA PRO A 86 35.44 11.38 -20.33
C PRO A 86 36.44 12.38 -20.87
N ASP A 87 36.52 13.57 -20.29
CA ASP A 87 37.41 14.63 -20.70
C ASP A 87 38.87 14.33 -20.31
N LYS A 88 39.74 14.39 -21.30
CA LYS A 88 41.18 14.36 -21.09
C LYS A 88 41.58 15.44 -20.09
N PRO A 89 42.38 15.13 -19.05
CA PRO A 89 42.68 16.03 -17.93
C PRO A 89 43.27 17.40 -18.31
N LEU A 90 43.74 17.58 -19.54
CA LEU A 90 44.29 18.82 -20.07
C LEU A 90 43.22 19.77 -20.65
N LEU A 91 42.09 19.29 -21.12
CA LEU A 91 41.03 20.11 -21.71
C LEU A 91 40.03 20.64 -20.67
N GLY A 92 39.80 19.90 -19.56
CA GLY A 92 38.86 20.30 -18.54
C GLY A 92 39.22 21.62 -17.82
N SER A 93 40.49 21.89 -17.59
CA SER A 93 40.95 23.15 -16.97
C SER A 93 40.86 24.36 -17.90
N PHE A 94 41.01 24.17 -19.19
CA PHE A 94 40.87 25.23 -20.18
C PHE A 94 39.39 25.57 -20.41
N THR A 95 38.50 24.57 -20.48
CA THR A 95 37.08 24.79 -20.66
C THR A 95 36.43 25.43 -19.43
N GLN A 96 36.83 25.07 -18.20
CA GLN A 96 36.39 25.73 -16.99
C GLN A 96 36.76 27.24 -16.96
N ALA A 97 37.96 27.62 -17.45
CA ALA A 97 38.36 29.02 -17.51
C ALA A 97 37.53 29.82 -18.53
N PHE A 98 37.11 29.21 -19.64
CA PHE A 98 36.28 29.86 -20.66
C PHE A 98 34.82 30.00 -20.29
N PHE A 99 34.27 29.08 -19.46
CA PHE A 99 32.87 29.07 -19.07
C PHE A 99 32.63 29.64 -17.65
N GLY A 100 33.50 30.51 -17.15
CA GLY A 100 33.33 31.19 -15.87
C GLY A 100 33.30 30.27 -14.65
N GLY A 101 33.98 29.13 -14.73
CA GLY A 101 34.06 28.17 -13.62
C GLY A 101 32.93 27.12 -13.59
N GLN A 102 31.95 27.25 -14.49
CA GLN A 102 30.91 26.21 -14.64
C GLN A 102 31.36 25.13 -15.62
N SER A 103 31.13 23.87 -15.26
CA SER A 103 31.37 22.77 -16.18
C SER A 103 30.38 22.84 -17.32
N PRO A 104 30.82 22.81 -18.61
CA PRO A 104 29.91 22.73 -19.76
C PRO A 104 29.19 21.37 -19.82
N TRP A 105 29.60 20.43 -18.98
CA TRP A 105 29.04 19.08 -18.86
C TRP A 105 28.14 19.04 -17.64
N GLN A 106 26.84 19.07 -17.86
CA GLN A 106 25.85 18.86 -16.82
C GLN A 106 25.71 17.35 -16.61
N TYR A 107 26.09 16.90 -15.42
CA TYR A 107 25.81 15.55 -14.96
C TYR A 107 24.64 15.59 -14.02
N GLU A 108 23.76 14.62 -14.16
CA GLU A 108 22.59 14.40 -13.32
C GLU A 108 22.72 13.04 -12.68
N VAL A 109 22.43 12.96 -11.39
CA VAL A 109 22.37 11.69 -10.65
C VAL A 109 20.95 11.46 -10.18
N LEU A 110 20.41 10.30 -10.54
CA LEU A 110 19.10 9.85 -10.09
C LEU A 110 19.28 8.59 -9.25
N TYR A 111 18.82 8.63 -8.03
CA TYR A 111 18.78 7.47 -7.15
C TYR A 111 17.44 6.76 -7.29
N VAL A 112 17.46 5.44 -7.38
CA VAL A 112 16.29 4.56 -7.49
C VAL A 112 16.26 3.63 -6.30
N ASN A 113 15.13 3.58 -5.60
CA ASN A 113 14.94 2.73 -4.45
C ASN A 113 14.67 1.28 -4.88
N ARG A 114 15.41 0.33 -4.26
CA ARG A 114 15.29 -1.12 -4.50
C ARG A 114 14.41 -1.82 -3.47
N THR A 115 14.07 -1.13 -2.38
CA THR A 115 13.28 -1.75 -1.32
C THR A 115 11.86 -2.05 -1.78
N LYS A 116 11.24 -3.03 -1.14
CA LYS A 116 9.83 -3.31 -1.38
C LYS A 116 8.97 -2.15 -0.89
N MET A 117 8.16 -1.64 -1.78
CA MET A 117 7.25 -0.54 -1.54
C MET A 117 5.81 -1.02 -1.67
N VAL A 118 4.88 -0.31 -1.06
CA VAL A 118 3.45 -0.61 -1.15
C VAL A 118 2.70 0.61 -1.65
N VAL A 119 1.77 0.36 -2.54
CA VAL A 119 0.75 1.34 -2.96
C VAL A 119 -0.60 0.84 -2.51
N LYS A 120 -1.39 1.75 -1.97
CA LYS A 120 -2.78 1.53 -1.62
C LYS A 120 -3.67 2.34 -2.55
N THR A 121 -4.56 1.68 -3.24
CA THR A 121 -5.56 2.33 -4.09
C THR A 121 -6.94 1.87 -3.69
N SER A 122 -7.91 2.75 -3.80
CA SER A 122 -9.31 2.45 -3.51
C SER A 122 -10.20 3.09 -4.56
N GLY A 123 -11.34 2.49 -4.77
CA GLY A 123 -12.29 3.00 -5.74
C GLY A 123 -13.65 2.32 -5.60
N MET A 124 -14.47 2.49 -6.63
CA MET A 124 -15.81 1.94 -6.69
C MET A 124 -16.02 1.19 -8.00
N ALA A 125 -16.74 0.09 -7.91
CA ALA A 125 -17.21 -0.69 -9.04
C ALA A 125 -18.72 -0.93 -8.92
N LEU A 126 -19.38 -1.29 -10.00
CA LEU A 126 -20.79 -1.65 -9.99
C LEU A 126 -20.94 -3.14 -10.23
N SER A 127 -21.71 -3.85 -9.40
CA SER A 127 -22.08 -5.24 -9.66
C SER A 127 -23.02 -5.34 -10.85
N ARG A 128 -23.31 -6.59 -11.27
CA ARG A 128 -24.30 -6.86 -12.33
C ARG A 128 -25.67 -6.23 -12.05
N GLU A 129 -26.08 -6.15 -10.81
CA GLU A 129 -27.33 -5.54 -10.34
C GLU A 129 -27.21 -4.01 -10.15
N MET A 130 -26.14 -3.38 -10.62
CA MET A 130 -25.85 -1.96 -10.46
C MET A 130 -25.68 -1.51 -8.99
N ALA A 131 -25.36 -2.45 -8.10
CA ALA A 131 -25.04 -2.13 -6.72
C ALA A 131 -23.61 -1.59 -6.59
N GLU A 132 -23.44 -0.51 -5.83
CA GLU A 132 -22.13 0.08 -5.58
C GLU A 132 -21.27 -0.80 -4.68
N MET A 133 -20.11 -1.18 -5.17
CA MET A 133 -19.09 -1.94 -4.47
C MET A 133 -17.88 -1.05 -4.23
N SER A 134 -17.39 -0.96 -3.01
CA SER A 134 -16.10 -0.35 -2.72
C SER A 134 -15.01 -1.40 -2.84
N TYR A 135 -13.88 -1.03 -3.41
CA TYR A 135 -12.70 -1.88 -3.42
C TYR A 135 -11.49 -1.18 -2.81
N GLU A 136 -10.63 -1.96 -2.21
CA GLU A 136 -9.31 -1.58 -1.74
C GLU A 136 -8.29 -2.55 -2.32
N VAL A 137 -7.23 -2.03 -2.90
CA VAL A 137 -6.15 -2.82 -3.48
C VAL A 137 -4.82 -2.35 -2.92
N ASP A 138 -4.11 -3.27 -2.26
CA ASP A 138 -2.73 -3.08 -1.84
C ASP A 138 -1.84 -3.88 -2.80
N TYR A 139 -0.91 -3.22 -3.48
CA TYR A 139 0.07 -3.91 -4.29
C TYR A 139 1.49 -3.57 -3.87
N TYR A 140 2.33 -4.60 -3.82
CA TYR A 140 3.71 -4.53 -3.39
C TYR A 140 4.60 -4.69 -4.61
N PHE A 141 5.62 -3.85 -4.69
CA PHE A 141 6.54 -3.84 -5.82
C PHE A 141 7.94 -3.39 -5.42
N HIS A 142 8.90 -3.64 -6.28
CA HIS A 142 10.28 -3.18 -6.14
C HIS A 142 10.96 -3.03 -7.51
N VAL A 143 12.15 -2.41 -7.52
CA VAL A 143 13.03 -2.36 -8.68
C VAL A 143 14.14 -3.37 -8.48
N ALA A 144 14.19 -4.42 -9.29
CA ALA A 144 15.03 -5.59 -9.04
C ALA A 144 16.46 -5.44 -9.58
N LYS A 145 16.61 -4.92 -10.80
CA LYS A 145 17.84 -4.94 -11.57
C LYS A 145 18.25 -3.56 -12.08
N LYS A 146 19.48 -3.43 -12.56
CA LYS A 146 20.00 -2.20 -13.20
C LYS A 146 19.18 -1.79 -14.42
N GLU A 147 18.81 -2.77 -15.23
CA GLU A 147 18.02 -2.56 -16.44
C GLU A 147 16.63 -2.00 -16.10
N ASP A 148 16.07 -2.45 -14.98
CA ASP A 148 14.79 -1.97 -14.45
C ASP A 148 14.92 -0.52 -13.97
N ALA A 149 15.99 -0.19 -13.26
CA ALA A 149 16.26 1.18 -12.83
C ALA A 149 16.46 2.12 -14.04
N LEU A 150 17.11 1.64 -15.10
CA LEU A 150 17.24 2.37 -16.35
C LEU A 150 15.88 2.60 -17.02
N ALA A 151 15.04 1.57 -17.10
CA ALA A 151 13.69 1.67 -17.66
C ALA A 151 12.85 2.67 -16.87
N LEU A 152 12.93 2.64 -15.52
CA LEU A 152 12.22 3.56 -14.65
C LEU A 152 12.60 5.03 -14.95
N VAL A 153 13.89 5.32 -14.99
CA VAL A 153 14.41 6.67 -15.27
C VAL A 153 14.06 7.16 -16.68
N THR A 154 13.91 6.23 -17.63
CA THR A 154 13.64 6.56 -19.03
C THR A 154 12.16 6.77 -19.29
N HIS A 155 11.29 5.96 -18.69
CA HIS A 155 9.86 5.90 -19.05
C HIS A 155 8.95 6.56 -18.01
N MET A 156 9.39 6.66 -16.73
CA MET A 156 8.55 7.25 -15.70
C MET A 156 8.59 8.77 -15.76
N PRO A 157 7.43 9.45 -15.93
CA PRO A 157 7.39 10.91 -15.93
C PRO A 157 7.85 11.47 -14.58
N GLN A 158 8.77 12.43 -14.64
CA GLN A 158 9.32 13.09 -13.45
C GLN A 158 8.68 14.47 -13.29
N THR A 159 8.07 14.69 -12.14
CA THR A 159 7.57 16.01 -11.75
C THR A 159 8.39 16.51 -10.55
N GLY A 160 9.43 17.31 -10.81
CA GLY A 160 10.33 17.79 -9.76
C GLY A 160 11.47 16.82 -9.42
N HIS A 161 11.90 16.84 -8.14
CA HIS A 161 13.07 16.05 -7.70
C HIS A 161 12.74 14.65 -7.21
N PHE A 162 11.46 14.34 -7.02
CA PHE A 162 11.04 13.05 -6.47
C PHE A 162 9.99 12.39 -7.34
N VAL A 163 10.05 11.07 -7.44
CA VAL A 163 8.94 10.23 -7.87
C VAL A 163 8.50 9.39 -6.68
N THR A 164 7.23 9.53 -6.31
CA THR A 164 6.66 8.89 -5.13
C THR A 164 5.74 7.73 -5.51
N THR A 165 5.44 6.87 -4.53
CA THR A 165 4.42 5.81 -4.68
C THR A 165 3.05 6.37 -5.07
N ALA A 166 2.71 7.58 -4.63
CA ALA A 166 1.47 8.26 -5.03
C ALA A 166 1.44 8.60 -6.52
N GLN A 167 2.58 8.98 -7.11
CA GLN A 167 2.68 9.20 -8.55
C GLN A 167 2.56 7.89 -9.32
N VAL A 168 3.17 6.80 -8.83
CA VAL A 168 2.96 5.46 -9.43
C VAL A 168 1.49 5.11 -9.43
N ASN A 169 0.78 5.37 -8.32
CA ASN A 169 -0.65 5.11 -8.23
C ASN A 169 -1.49 5.93 -9.21
N THR A 170 -1.09 7.16 -9.52
CA THR A 170 -1.79 7.99 -10.50
C THR A 170 -1.85 7.33 -11.89
N TYR A 171 -0.80 6.59 -12.26
CA TYR A 171 -0.75 5.87 -13.54
C TYR A 171 -1.33 4.46 -13.45
N ALA A 172 -1.11 3.77 -12.34
CA ALA A 172 -1.53 2.38 -12.14
C ALA A 172 -3.02 2.26 -11.71
N GLY A 173 -3.56 3.27 -11.02
CA GLY A 173 -4.94 3.27 -10.53
C GLY A 173 -5.99 2.97 -11.60
N PRO A 174 -5.97 3.63 -12.77
CA PRO A 174 -6.91 3.32 -13.86
C PRO A 174 -6.82 1.88 -14.37
N VAL A 175 -5.62 1.27 -14.32
CA VAL A 175 -5.42 -0.14 -14.72
C VAL A 175 -6.11 -1.07 -13.72
N VAL A 176 -5.95 -0.78 -12.42
CA VAL A 176 -6.63 -1.51 -11.34
C VAL A 176 -8.15 -1.39 -11.49
N GLU A 177 -8.65 -0.17 -11.66
CA GLU A 177 -10.08 0.09 -11.84
C GLU A 177 -10.66 -0.67 -13.01
N GLN A 178 -9.99 -0.64 -14.16
CA GLN A 178 -10.41 -1.38 -15.34
C GLN A 178 -10.47 -2.88 -15.09
N ALA A 179 -9.44 -3.45 -14.47
CA ALA A 179 -9.36 -4.89 -14.20
C ALA A 179 -10.48 -5.35 -13.25
N ILE A 180 -10.75 -4.58 -12.20
CA ILE A 180 -11.83 -4.88 -11.25
C ILE A 180 -13.19 -4.80 -11.93
N ASN A 181 -13.45 -3.73 -12.67
CA ASN A 181 -14.72 -3.52 -13.34
C ASN A 181 -15.04 -4.61 -14.36
N GLN A 182 -14.05 -5.16 -15.06
CA GLN A 182 -14.25 -6.25 -16.02
C GLN A 182 -14.94 -7.48 -15.41
N ILE A 183 -14.63 -7.82 -14.17
CA ILE A 183 -15.25 -8.99 -13.52
C ILE A 183 -16.47 -8.59 -12.69
N VAL A 184 -16.38 -7.51 -11.92
CA VAL A 184 -17.43 -7.11 -10.98
C VAL A 184 -18.73 -6.81 -11.71
N GLN A 185 -18.69 -6.12 -12.86
CA GLN A 185 -19.87 -5.79 -13.66
C GLN A 185 -20.61 -7.01 -14.21
N LEU A 186 -19.92 -8.14 -14.36
CA LEU A 186 -20.51 -9.40 -14.84
C LEU A 186 -20.93 -10.32 -13.69
N THR A 187 -20.52 -10.00 -12.47
CA THR A 187 -20.70 -10.87 -11.31
C THR A 187 -21.88 -10.41 -10.46
N PRO A 188 -22.79 -11.34 -10.08
CA PRO A 188 -23.83 -11.04 -9.11
C PRO A 188 -23.24 -10.60 -7.80
N LEU A 189 -23.89 -9.65 -7.14
CA LEU A 189 -23.45 -9.07 -5.86
C LEU A 189 -23.09 -10.13 -4.81
N GLU A 190 -23.89 -11.18 -4.70
CA GLU A 190 -23.70 -12.28 -3.75
C GLU A 190 -22.47 -13.15 -4.04
N SER A 191 -22.08 -13.24 -5.31
CA SER A 191 -20.98 -14.09 -5.78
C SER A 191 -19.64 -13.34 -5.96
N VAL A 192 -19.59 -12.03 -5.67
CA VAL A 192 -18.35 -11.25 -5.83
C VAL A 192 -17.23 -11.80 -4.95
N ASN A 193 -17.54 -12.20 -3.71
CA ASN A 193 -16.55 -12.79 -2.80
C ASN A 193 -16.00 -14.14 -3.28
N GLU A 194 -16.81 -14.94 -3.99
CA GLU A 194 -16.37 -16.19 -4.58
C GLU A 194 -15.37 -15.94 -5.72
N LYS A 195 -15.51 -14.81 -6.40
CA LYS A 195 -14.68 -14.37 -7.51
C LYS A 195 -13.43 -13.58 -7.10
N ILE A 196 -13.19 -13.39 -5.81
CA ILE A 196 -12.09 -12.52 -5.33
C ILE A 196 -10.72 -13.00 -5.83
N ASN A 197 -10.51 -14.30 -5.95
CA ASN A 197 -9.26 -14.86 -6.46
C ASN A 197 -9.09 -14.58 -7.96
N ASP A 198 -10.15 -14.72 -8.75
CA ASP A 198 -10.14 -14.43 -10.20
C ASP A 198 -9.87 -12.94 -10.43
N ILE A 199 -10.51 -12.07 -9.62
CA ILE A 199 -10.29 -10.62 -9.65
C ILE A 199 -8.85 -10.29 -9.27
N THR A 200 -8.33 -10.88 -8.21
CA THR A 200 -6.95 -10.64 -7.74
C THR A 200 -5.94 -11.04 -8.81
N GLN A 201 -6.15 -12.19 -9.46
CA GLN A 201 -5.27 -12.66 -10.53
C GLN A 201 -5.33 -11.71 -11.73
N LEU A 202 -6.51 -11.29 -12.16
CA LEU A 202 -6.65 -10.36 -13.29
C LEU A 202 -5.99 -9.00 -13.00
N VAL A 203 -6.19 -8.45 -11.78
CA VAL A 203 -5.53 -7.22 -11.35
C VAL A 203 -4.02 -7.39 -11.35
N HIS A 204 -3.52 -8.53 -10.83
CA HIS A 204 -2.10 -8.85 -10.84
C HIS A 204 -1.53 -8.86 -12.26
N ASP A 205 -2.16 -9.56 -13.19
CA ASP A 205 -1.67 -9.73 -14.56
C ASP A 205 -1.64 -8.40 -15.32
N HIS A 206 -2.69 -7.58 -15.18
CA HIS A 206 -2.76 -6.26 -15.80
C HIS A 206 -1.72 -5.31 -15.21
N LEU A 207 -1.59 -5.28 -13.88
CA LEU A 207 -0.58 -4.45 -13.21
C LEU A 207 0.83 -4.89 -13.55
N GLN A 208 1.12 -6.20 -13.57
CA GLN A 208 2.43 -6.73 -13.92
C GLN A 208 2.81 -6.31 -15.33
N GLN A 209 1.91 -6.48 -16.30
CA GLN A 209 2.15 -6.07 -17.68
C GLN A 209 2.41 -4.56 -17.80
N PHE A 210 1.62 -3.75 -17.09
CA PHE A 210 1.75 -2.31 -17.11
C PHE A 210 3.05 -1.83 -16.45
N LEU A 211 3.35 -2.32 -15.23
CA LEU A 211 4.48 -1.86 -14.42
C LEU A 211 5.84 -2.32 -14.99
N THR A 212 5.87 -3.47 -15.68
CA THR A 212 7.09 -3.98 -16.34
C THR A 212 7.66 -3.00 -17.36
N VAL A 213 6.80 -2.23 -18.05
CA VAL A 213 7.24 -1.20 -19.02
C VAL A 213 8.08 -0.11 -18.33
N PHE A 214 7.80 0.15 -17.06
CA PHE A 214 8.54 1.11 -16.23
C PHE A 214 9.70 0.47 -15.44
N GLY A 215 10.01 -0.80 -15.67
CA GLY A 215 11.05 -1.49 -14.89
C GLY A 215 10.64 -1.76 -13.43
N ILE A 216 9.35 -1.82 -13.15
CA ILE A 216 8.82 -2.12 -11.82
C ILE A 216 8.37 -3.58 -11.79
N THR A 217 8.92 -4.35 -10.85
CA THR A 217 8.54 -5.74 -10.62
C THR A 217 7.45 -5.80 -9.55
N LEU A 218 6.31 -6.38 -9.90
CA LEU A 218 5.20 -6.60 -8.98
C LEU A 218 5.44 -7.87 -8.16
N ASP A 219 5.35 -7.78 -6.83
CA ASP A 219 5.53 -8.92 -5.93
C ASP A 219 4.21 -9.60 -5.58
N THR A 220 3.25 -8.81 -5.09
CA THR A 220 2.00 -9.32 -4.54
C THR A 220 0.90 -8.29 -4.68
N VAL A 221 -0.30 -8.74 -4.96
CA VAL A 221 -1.52 -7.93 -4.96
C VAL A 221 -2.49 -8.50 -3.95
N LYS A 222 -3.15 -7.63 -3.20
CA LYS A 222 -4.26 -7.96 -2.31
C LYS A 222 -5.46 -7.14 -2.70
N VAL A 223 -6.59 -7.79 -2.91
CA VAL A 223 -7.83 -7.14 -3.30
C VAL A 223 -8.87 -7.41 -2.23
N LEU A 224 -9.55 -6.36 -1.78
CA LEU A 224 -10.72 -6.41 -0.91
C LEU A 224 -11.87 -5.72 -1.64
N ILE A 225 -13.02 -6.37 -1.68
CA ILE A 225 -14.23 -5.81 -2.29
C ILE A 225 -15.40 -6.06 -1.36
N PHE A 226 -16.18 -5.02 -1.10
CA PHE A 226 -17.35 -5.10 -0.24
C PHE A 226 -18.43 -4.14 -0.71
N PRO A 227 -19.73 -4.43 -0.46
CA PRO A 227 -20.79 -3.48 -0.76
C PRO A 227 -20.60 -2.17 -0.01
N LYS A 228 -20.77 -1.05 -0.69
CA LYS A 228 -20.66 0.28 -0.09
C LYS A 228 -21.78 0.53 0.91
N ASP A 229 -22.99 0.07 0.59
CA ASP A 229 -24.14 0.23 1.47
C ASP A 229 -24.09 -0.76 2.65
N GLU A 230 -24.07 -0.23 3.88
CA GLU A 230 -24.11 -1.00 5.12
C GLU A 230 -25.30 -1.95 5.17
N ARG A 231 -26.44 -1.51 4.68
CA ARG A 231 -27.67 -2.31 4.64
C ARG A 231 -27.53 -3.53 3.74
N MET A 232 -26.87 -3.37 2.59
CA MET A 232 -26.56 -4.51 1.73
C MET A 232 -25.59 -5.50 2.38
N ARG A 233 -24.60 -5.02 3.12
CA ARG A 233 -23.70 -5.89 3.89
C ARG A 233 -24.46 -6.72 4.92
N GLN A 234 -25.41 -6.09 5.64
CA GLN A 234 -26.26 -6.79 6.60
C GLN A 234 -27.14 -7.86 5.91
N LEU A 235 -27.72 -7.54 4.75
CA LEU A 235 -28.55 -8.49 4.01
C LEU A 235 -27.76 -9.72 3.55
N ILE A 236 -26.55 -9.51 3.03
CA ILE A 236 -25.65 -10.60 2.61
C ILE A 236 -25.22 -11.44 3.82
N SER A 237 -24.95 -10.81 4.97
CA SER A 237 -24.59 -11.54 6.18
C SER A 237 -25.70 -12.45 6.67
N LEU A 238 -26.97 -12.02 6.56
CA LEU A 238 -28.12 -12.84 6.92
C LEU A 238 -28.22 -14.11 6.07
N LYS A 239 -27.91 -14.03 4.78
CA LYS A 239 -27.82 -15.23 3.92
C LYS A 239 -26.72 -16.19 4.38
N ALA A 240 -25.58 -15.67 4.80
CA ALA A 240 -24.47 -16.48 5.32
C ALA A 240 -24.83 -17.25 6.60
N PHE A 241 -25.82 -16.74 7.38
CA PHE A 241 -26.39 -17.46 8.52
C PHE A 241 -27.45 -18.52 8.15
N GLY A 242 -27.64 -18.81 6.86
CA GLY A 242 -28.54 -19.85 6.38
C GLY A 242 -30.00 -19.44 6.22
N LEU A 243 -30.30 -18.14 6.29
CA LEU A 243 -31.62 -17.63 5.97
C LEU A 243 -31.91 -17.73 4.47
N SER A 244 -33.11 -18.15 4.10
CA SER A 244 -33.52 -18.09 2.71
C SER A 244 -33.56 -16.64 2.23
N GLU A 245 -33.46 -16.44 0.93
CA GLU A 245 -33.47 -15.11 0.32
C GLU A 245 -34.71 -14.30 0.71
N LEU A 246 -35.87 -14.97 0.69
CA LEU A 246 -37.14 -14.37 1.06
C LEU A 246 -37.19 -14.00 2.55
N ASP A 247 -36.66 -14.83 3.42
CA ASP A 247 -36.64 -14.58 4.86
C ASP A 247 -35.61 -13.50 5.23
N ALA A 248 -34.48 -13.44 4.55
CA ALA A 248 -33.52 -12.36 4.73
C ALA A 248 -34.13 -10.99 4.36
N VAL A 249 -34.85 -10.91 3.23
CA VAL A 249 -35.55 -9.70 2.80
C VAL A 249 -36.65 -9.30 3.80
N ARG A 250 -37.45 -10.28 4.27
CA ARG A 250 -38.47 -10.04 5.25
C ARG A 250 -37.91 -9.54 6.58
N TYR A 251 -36.84 -10.19 7.05
CA TYR A 251 -36.16 -9.79 8.28
C TYR A 251 -35.60 -8.37 8.18
N TYR A 252 -34.98 -8.06 7.04
CA TYR A 252 -34.48 -6.72 6.77
C TYR A 252 -35.59 -5.67 6.71
N ALA A 253 -36.70 -5.98 6.05
CA ALA A 253 -37.89 -5.10 6.02
C ALA A 253 -38.44 -4.86 7.44
N ALA A 254 -38.43 -5.89 8.29
CA ALA A 254 -38.85 -5.75 9.68
C ALA A 254 -37.93 -4.85 10.50
N ILE A 255 -36.61 -4.95 10.33
CA ILE A 255 -35.64 -4.03 10.96
C ILE A 255 -35.93 -2.59 10.54
N LEU A 256 -36.12 -2.33 9.24
CA LEU A 256 -36.43 -0.99 8.73
C LEU A 256 -37.76 -0.43 9.28
N MET A 257 -38.76 -1.28 9.43
CA MET A 257 -40.05 -0.87 10.03
C MET A 257 -39.88 -0.57 11.52
N ALA A 258 -39.08 -1.34 12.24
CA ALA A 258 -38.75 -1.09 13.64
C ALA A 258 -37.97 0.22 13.84
N GLU A 259 -36.97 0.48 13.01
CA GLU A 259 -36.22 1.73 13.04
C GLU A 259 -37.08 2.98 12.77
N ARG A 260 -38.10 2.83 11.92
CA ARG A 260 -39.07 3.90 11.65
C ARG A 260 -40.20 4.01 12.71
N GLY A 261 -40.15 3.19 13.76
CA GLY A 261 -41.15 3.18 14.81
C GLY A 261 -42.52 2.61 14.38
N VAL A 262 -42.58 1.96 13.21
CA VAL A 262 -43.84 1.35 12.71
C VAL A 262 -44.13 0.04 13.43
N ILE A 263 -43.09 -0.66 13.91
CA ILE A 263 -43.20 -1.88 14.72
C ILE A 263 -42.30 -1.78 15.94
N SER A 264 -42.83 -2.22 17.09
CA SER A 264 -42.15 -2.04 18.38
C SER A 264 -41.10 -3.13 18.72
N ALA A 265 -40.90 -4.15 17.90
CA ALA A 265 -39.87 -5.17 18.13
C ALA A 265 -39.51 -5.96 16.85
N PRO A 266 -38.24 -6.15 16.54
CA PRO A 266 -37.78 -6.86 15.35
C PRO A 266 -38.09 -8.36 15.34
N ASN A 267 -38.46 -8.95 16.48
CA ASN A 267 -38.72 -10.40 16.60
C ASN A 267 -40.06 -10.86 16.00
N MET A 268 -40.80 -9.95 15.39
CA MET A 268 -42.21 -10.19 15.11
C MET A 268 -42.56 -10.44 13.64
N ALA A 269 -41.70 -10.09 12.73
CA ALA A 269 -42.15 -9.92 11.36
C ALA A 269 -42.23 -11.21 10.54
N LEU A 270 -41.70 -12.30 11.00
CA LEU A 270 -41.44 -13.43 10.09
C LEU A 270 -42.15 -14.73 10.40
N GLY A 271 -42.94 -14.78 11.48
CA GLY A 271 -43.58 -16.04 11.88
C GLY A 271 -42.59 -17.20 12.12
N VAL A 272 -41.32 -16.89 12.13
CA VAL A 272 -40.26 -17.83 12.49
C VAL A 272 -40.01 -17.68 13.97
N PRO A 273 -40.15 -18.72 14.79
CA PRO A 273 -39.81 -18.65 16.20
C PRO A 273 -38.31 -18.57 16.35
N PHE A 274 -37.72 -17.37 16.34
CA PHE A 274 -36.36 -17.17 16.81
C PHE A 274 -36.34 -17.37 18.32
N ASN A 275 -36.08 -18.60 18.71
CA ASN A 275 -35.91 -18.97 20.10
C ASN A 275 -34.49 -18.63 20.55
N ILE A 276 -34.17 -17.36 20.68
CA ILE A 276 -32.96 -16.90 21.37
C ILE A 276 -33.32 -16.95 22.86
N GLY A 277 -32.83 -17.96 23.56
CA GLY A 277 -33.17 -18.35 24.92
C GLY A 277 -33.58 -17.22 25.86
N GLY A 278 -34.82 -17.24 26.34
CA GLY A 278 -35.28 -16.47 27.50
C GLY A 278 -36.04 -15.18 27.21
N VAL A 279 -36.31 -14.81 25.96
CA VAL A 279 -37.11 -13.61 25.66
C VAL A 279 -38.59 -14.01 25.46
N PRO A 280 -39.57 -13.35 26.14
CA PRO A 280 -40.98 -13.69 25.98
C PRO A 280 -41.46 -13.47 24.54
N GLN A 281 -42.11 -14.49 23.99
CA GLN A 281 -42.73 -14.42 22.66
C GLN A 281 -43.93 -13.45 22.72
N VAL A 282 -43.88 -12.41 21.91
CA VAL A 282 -45.01 -11.49 21.71
C VAL A 282 -45.72 -11.90 20.42
N GLN A 283 -46.92 -12.38 20.49
CA GLN A 283 -47.76 -12.63 19.31
C GLN A 283 -48.53 -11.36 18.94
N LEU A 284 -48.33 -10.90 17.71
CA LEU A 284 -49.18 -9.85 17.12
C LEU A 284 -50.49 -10.45 16.62
N GLN A 285 -51.56 -10.03 17.19
CA GLN A 285 -52.88 -10.27 16.66
C GLN A 285 -53.32 -8.99 15.91
N VAL A 286 -53.41 -9.10 14.59
CA VAL A 286 -53.94 -8.00 13.76
C VAL A 286 -55.46 -8.17 13.70
N ASP A 287 -56.19 -7.23 14.27
CA ASP A 287 -57.64 -7.18 14.17
C ASP A 287 -57.99 -6.46 12.85
N PRO A 288 -58.74 -7.11 11.93
CA PRO A 288 -58.97 -6.55 10.60
C PRO A 288 -59.93 -5.36 10.54
N GLY A 289 -60.39 -4.86 11.67
CA GLY A 289 -61.40 -3.80 11.74
C GLY A 289 -61.00 -2.45 12.32
N VAL A 290 -59.86 -2.34 12.97
CA VAL A 290 -59.42 -1.09 13.63
C VAL A 290 -57.93 -0.97 13.50
N GLY A 291 -57.44 0.01 12.79
CA GLY A 291 -56.03 0.23 12.47
C GLY A 291 -55.08 0.48 13.65
N SER A 292 -55.27 -0.25 14.76
CA SER A 292 -54.39 -0.24 15.91
C SER A 292 -53.95 -1.65 16.30
N VAL A 293 -52.64 -1.85 16.38
CA VAL A 293 -52.00 -3.09 16.84
C VAL A 293 -51.92 -3.04 18.36
N ILE A 294 -52.68 -3.89 19.08
CA ILE A 294 -52.56 -4.02 20.52
C ILE A 294 -51.70 -5.24 20.86
N PRO A 295 -50.55 -5.09 21.49
CA PRO A 295 -49.77 -6.23 21.94
C PRO A 295 -50.44 -6.93 23.14
N LYS A 296 -50.76 -8.23 23.00
CA LYS A 296 -51.11 -9.08 24.14
C LYS A 296 -49.90 -9.71 24.74
N THR A 297 -49.53 -9.34 25.93
CA THR A 297 -48.50 -10.01 26.71
C THR A 297 -49.04 -11.34 27.24
N VAL A 298 -48.53 -12.45 26.77
CA VAL A 298 -48.80 -13.77 27.32
C VAL A 298 -47.87 -13.98 28.52
N ALA A 299 -48.48 -14.18 29.70
CA ALA A 299 -47.70 -14.48 30.91
C ALA A 299 -46.83 -15.73 30.72
N PRO A 300 -45.58 -15.71 31.15
CA PRO A 300 -44.68 -16.85 31.02
C PRO A 300 -45.27 -18.06 31.76
N LYS A 301 -45.37 -19.22 31.08
CA LYS A 301 -45.63 -20.52 31.71
C LYS A 301 -44.55 -20.79 32.74
N SER A 302 -44.96 -21.11 33.98
CA SER A 302 -44.05 -21.50 35.04
C SER A 302 -43.08 -22.57 34.55
N PRO A 303 -41.80 -22.47 34.89
CA PRO A 303 -40.82 -23.49 34.50
C PRO A 303 -41.22 -24.85 35.09
N PRO A 304 -40.99 -25.97 34.40
CA PRO A 304 -41.25 -27.31 34.92
C PRO A 304 -40.45 -27.51 36.21
N ARG A 305 -41.17 -28.00 37.28
CA ARG A 305 -40.54 -28.36 38.55
C ARG A 305 -39.52 -29.48 38.28
N ILE A 306 -38.28 -29.22 38.61
CA ILE A 306 -37.22 -30.22 38.63
C ILE A 306 -37.50 -31.13 39.85
N PRO A 307 -37.61 -32.47 39.69
CA PRO A 307 -37.74 -33.35 40.82
C PRO A 307 -36.44 -33.28 41.67
N PRO A 308 -36.55 -33.42 43.02
CA PRO A 308 -35.42 -33.35 43.90
C PRO A 308 -34.43 -34.48 43.54
N SER A 309 -33.19 -34.14 43.35
CA SER A 309 -32.05 -35.07 43.17
C SER A 309 -31.90 -35.93 44.41
N ASN A 310 -31.94 -37.28 44.26
CA ASN A 310 -31.57 -38.21 45.33
C ASN A 310 -30.14 -37.93 45.79
N PRO A 311 -29.85 -37.96 47.09
CA PRO A 311 -28.49 -37.89 47.57
C PRO A 311 -27.73 -39.15 47.12
N MET A 312 -26.64 -38.98 46.42
CA MET A 312 -25.69 -40.02 46.10
C MET A 312 -25.08 -40.56 47.41
N MET A 313 -25.19 -41.89 47.60
CA MET A 313 -24.45 -42.61 48.59
C MET A 313 -22.93 -42.41 48.37
N GLU A 314 -22.24 -41.95 49.40
CA GLU A 314 -20.80 -42.04 49.54
C GLU A 314 -20.40 -43.52 49.44
N GLN A 315 -19.65 -43.87 48.38
CA GLN A 315 -18.83 -45.09 48.36
C GLN A 315 -17.44 -44.74 48.86
N ASP A 316 -17.19 -45.28 50.06
CA ASP A 316 -15.90 -45.40 50.71
C ASP A 316 -15.06 -46.41 49.91
N ASP A 317 -14.03 -45.96 49.25
CA ASP A 317 -13.00 -46.81 48.64
C ASP A 317 -11.65 -46.53 49.34
N SER A 318 -11.45 -47.33 50.38
CA SER A 318 -10.17 -47.61 50.99
C SER A 318 -9.22 -48.28 49.99
N ASP A 319 -8.03 -47.70 49.86
CA ASP A 319 -6.84 -48.34 49.30
C ASP A 319 -6.55 -49.70 49.88
N PRO A 320 -5.88 -50.59 49.14
CA PRO A 320 -4.53 -50.95 49.56
C PRO A 320 -3.53 -51.10 48.38
N GLU A 321 -2.33 -50.67 48.72
CA GLU A 321 -0.97 -51.06 48.28
C GLU A 321 -0.88 -52.34 47.43
N GLN A 322 -0.22 -52.25 46.25
CA GLN A 322 1.10 -52.92 45.96
C GLN A 322 1.69 -52.38 44.67
#